data_c50055676f708e1c957e93e73640cc95
#
_entry.id   c50055676f708e1c957e93e73640cc95
#
_cell.length_a   1.000
_cell.length_b   1.000
_cell.length_c   1.000
_cell.angle_alpha   90.00
_cell.angle_beta   90.00
_cell.angle_gamma   90.00
#
_symmetry.space_group_name_H-M   'P 1'
#
loop_
_entity.id
_entity.type
_entity.pdbx_description
1 polymer ?
#
loop_
_entity_poly.entity_id
_entity_poly.type
_entity_poly.pdbx_seq_one_letter_code
_entity_poly.pdbx_strand_id
1 'polypeptide(L)'
;MTPAERILAKALAASPMKSADWSSIQAGLRDRAFFSATVDDARRLAVMREAVAKVASGDLSESQARLEIREALEQTGYTPPQDKKGGLQDLSSQRRLDLIIQTNVAEARGYVRYLEGTSEGALAAFPCQELVRVQGRKAPRNWPEIWKGHGGQIYGGRMIALKTDEIWTAISRFGHPWPPFDFGSGMGVRDVGRREAIRYGVIAADDPPPKMPPEKRPNFNENLADRLPKGREKETDLMLREAFGAQVSIEGDMAKWNGSLIRDMLAGGGTPRARLGRASGALIARIEDEDIRSLAEKNGLTIPRQWMQTHALKHEKPSGKGGANLPLSTGDFELIPSLWRCPDSATRHGDGELELSLETLDGGILTLGVNLSKGTPTTFHKRKTRAPSHSPKG
;
A
#
# COMPACT_ATOMS: atom_id res chain seq x y z
N MET A 1 13.22 -11.29 -1.83
CA MET A 1 12.42 -10.04 -1.93
C MET A 1 13.32 -8.87 -1.60
N THR A 2 13.50 -7.95 -2.52
CA THR A 2 14.24 -6.69 -2.32
C THR A 2 13.34 -5.63 -1.64
N PRO A 3 13.90 -4.53 -1.11
CA PRO A 3 13.10 -3.43 -0.59
C PRO A 3 12.14 -2.82 -1.62
N ALA A 4 12.57 -2.69 -2.87
CA ALA A 4 11.72 -2.18 -3.95
C ALA A 4 10.56 -3.14 -4.27
N GLU A 5 10.84 -4.45 -4.40
CA GLU A 5 9.79 -5.47 -4.60
C GLU A 5 8.77 -5.47 -3.47
N ARG A 6 9.22 -5.29 -2.21
CA ARG A 6 8.31 -5.19 -1.08
C ARG A 6 7.37 -3.99 -1.20
N ILE A 7 7.90 -2.81 -1.58
CA ILE A 7 7.09 -1.60 -1.75
C ILE A 7 6.06 -1.81 -2.88
N LEU A 8 6.50 -2.35 -4.01
CA LEU A 8 5.63 -2.61 -5.16
C LEU A 8 4.58 -3.69 -4.89
N ALA A 9 4.87 -4.65 -4.00
CA ALA A 9 3.92 -5.68 -3.60
C ALA A 9 2.77 -5.16 -2.72
N LYS A 10 2.92 -3.98 -2.10
CA LYS A 10 1.85 -3.37 -1.31
C LYS A 10 0.68 -2.94 -2.18
N ALA A 11 -0.52 -3.28 -1.76
CA ALA A 11 -1.75 -2.85 -2.40
C ALA A 11 -1.97 -1.34 -2.24
N LEU A 12 -2.51 -0.68 -3.25
CA LEU A 12 -2.87 0.74 -3.15
C LEU A 12 -4.12 0.90 -2.28
N ALA A 13 -3.99 1.57 -1.14
CA ALA A 13 -5.09 1.89 -0.24
C ALA A 13 -5.47 3.37 -0.37
N ALA A 14 -6.06 3.73 -1.53
CA ALA A 14 -6.54 5.09 -1.79
C ALA A 14 -7.79 5.37 -0.95
N SER A 15 -7.70 6.33 -0.03
CA SER A 15 -8.76 6.62 0.93
C SER A 15 -8.62 8.04 1.50
N PRO A 16 -9.72 8.74 1.80
CA PRO A 16 -9.69 10.02 2.50
C PRO A 16 -9.33 9.91 3.98
N MET A 17 -9.10 8.71 4.51
CA MET A 17 -8.78 8.46 5.91
C MET A 17 -7.62 9.29 6.41
N LYS A 18 -7.71 9.73 7.66
CA LYS A 18 -6.61 10.35 8.40
C LYS A 18 -5.69 9.28 9.00
N SER A 19 -4.48 9.69 9.39
CA SER A 19 -3.52 8.79 10.04
C SER A 19 -4.04 8.16 11.34
N ALA A 20 -4.95 8.83 12.07
CA ALA A 20 -5.56 8.31 13.27
C ALA A 20 -6.49 7.12 12.96
N ASP A 21 -7.36 7.27 11.96
CA ASP A 21 -8.28 6.22 11.52
C ASP A 21 -7.50 5.00 10.99
N TRP A 22 -6.48 5.26 10.15
CA TRP A 22 -5.58 4.23 9.64
C TRP A 22 -4.87 3.46 10.74
N SER A 23 -4.43 4.13 11.81
CA SER A 23 -3.75 3.47 12.93
C SER A 23 -4.65 2.53 13.74
N SER A 24 -5.98 2.63 13.60
CA SER A 24 -6.93 1.70 14.23
C SER A 24 -7.13 0.40 13.47
N ILE A 25 -6.69 0.32 12.20
CA ILE A 25 -6.66 -0.92 11.43
C ILE A 25 -5.53 -1.82 11.94
N GLN A 26 -5.76 -3.13 11.91
CA GLN A 26 -4.80 -4.13 12.34
C GLN A 26 -3.45 -3.97 11.63
N ALA A 27 -2.36 -4.11 12.39
CA ALA A 27 -1.00 -3.89 11.90
C ALA A 27 -0.65 -4.75 10.67
N GLY A 28 -1.05 -6.02 10.65
CA GLY A 28 -0.81 -6.93 9.55
C GLY A 28 -1.48 -6.48 8.24
N LEU A 29 -2.70 -5.94 8.29
CA LEU A 29 -3.39 -5.40 7.12
C LEU A 29 -2.75 -4.10 6.65
N ARG A 30 -2.39 -3.20 7.59
CA ARG A 30 -1.68 -1.95 7.28
C ARG A 30 -0.34 -2.20 6.59
N ASP A 31 0.37 -3.23 7.02
CA ASP A 31 1.67 -3.61 6.48
C ASP A 31 1.61 -4.03 5.01
N ARG A 32 0.47 -4.57 4.57
CA ARG A 32 0.23 -5.00 3.19
C ARG A 32 -0.23 -3.88 2.25
N ALA A 33 -0.42 -2.69 2.77
CA ALA A 33 -0.92 -1.55 2.01
C ALA A 33 0.12 -0.45 1.85
N PHE A 34 0.14 0.17 0.68
CA PHE A 34 0.73 1.47 0.47
C PHE A 34 -0.35 2.53 0.69
N PHE A 35 -0.23 3.26 1.77
CA PHE A 35 -1.18 4.27 2.22
C PHE A 35 -0.48 5.60 2.48
N SER A 36 -1.15 6.68 2.13
CA SER A 36 -0.80 8.02 2.59
C SER A 36 -2.08 8.75 3.00
N ALA A 37 -2.12 9.27 4.22
CA ALA A 37 -3.33 9.89 4.77
C ALA A 37 -3.91 10.96 3.84
N THR A 38 -5.23 10.94 3.65
CA THR A 38 -5.98 11.86 2.79
C THR A 38 -5.64 11.80 1.29
N VAL A 39 -5.01 10.72 0.83
CA VAL A 39 -4.79 10.45 -0.60
C VAL A 39 -5.83 9.45 -1.07
N ASP A 40 -6.92 9.95 -1.62
CA ASP A 40 -8.07 9.21 -2.13
C ASP A 40 -7.98 8.90 -3.64
N ASP A 41 -7.06 9.55 -4.35
CA ASP A 41 -6.77 9.29 -5.76
C ASP A 41 -5.70 8.20 -5.89
N ALA A 42 -6.08 7.03 -6.42
CA ALA A 42 -5.18 5.91 -6.60
C ALA A 42 -4.04 6.19 -7.59
N ARG A 43 -4.22 7.10 -8.56
CA ARG A 43 -3.16 7.52 -9.50
C ARG A 43 -2.03 8.20 -8.73
N ARG A 44 -2.36 9.14 -7.85
CA ARG A 44 -1.39 9.82 -6.98
C ARG A 44 -0.65 8.83 -6.09
N LEU A 45 -1.40 7.89 -5.51
CA LEU A 45 -0.84 6.89 -4.63
C LEU A 45 0.07 5.89 -5.39
N ALA A 46 -0.28 5.52 -6.63
CA ALA A 46 0.52 4.66 -7.48
C ALA A 46 1.88 5.30 -7.81
N VAL A 47 1.87 6.57 -8.24
CA VAL A 47 3.13 7.30 -8.52
C VAL A 47 3.98 7.44 -7.26
N MET A 48 3.37 7.74 -6.10
CA MET A 48 4.10 7.77 -4.83
C MET A 48 4.76 6.43 -4.53
N ARG A 49 4.04 5.30 -4.69
CA ARG A 49 4.56 3.95 -4.47
C ARG A 49 5.73 3.63 -5.41
N GLU A 50 5.59 3.94 -6.70
CA GLU A 50 6.62 3.70 -7.69
C GLU A 50 7.87 4.56 -7.47
N ALA A 51 7.70 5.85 -7.21
CA ALA A 51 8.82 6.75 -6.90
C ALA A 51 9.58 6.29 -5.64
N VAL A 52 8.86 5.87 -4.59
CA VAL A 52 9.45 5.30 -3.37
C VAL A 52 10.20 4.00 -3.66
N ALA A 53 9.66 3.13 -4.51
CA ALA A 53 10.32 1.88 -4.90
C ALA A 53 11.62 2.16 -5.69
N LYS A 54 11.62 3.12 -6.62
CA LYS A 54 12.83 3.55 -7.34
C LYS A 54 13.90 4.14 -6.39
N VAL A 55 13.50 4.84 -5.32
CA VAL A 55 14.45 5.29 -4.29
C VAL A 55 14.99 4.10 -3.50
N ALA A 56 14.17 3.12 -3.20
CA ALA A 56 14.60 1.93 -2.46
C ALA A 56 15.58 1.07 -3.25
N SER A 57 15.44 0.99 -4.59
CA SER A 57 16.39 0.31 -5.49
C SER A 57 17.65 1.12 -5.79
N GLY A 58 17.61 2.44 -5.59
CA GLY A 58 18.71 3.35 -5.95
C GLY A 58 18.62 3.94 -7.34
N ASP A 59 17.53 3.69 -8.09
CA ASP A 59 17.30 4.21 -9.44
C ASP A 59 16.93 5.69 -9.44
N LEU A 60 16.42 6.20 -8.31
CA LEU A 60 16.11 7.63 -8.10
C LEU A 60 16.70 8.14 -6.80
N SER A 61 17.13 9.41 -6.80
CA SER A 61 17.37 10.16 -5.57
C SER A 61 16.05 10.60 -4.93
N GLU A 62 16.06 10.87 -3.62
CA GLU A 62 14.88 11.42 -2.93
C GLU A 62 14.40 12.75 -3.54
N SER A 63 15.31 13.56 -4.07
CA SER A 63 14.98 14.83 -4.73
C SER A 63 14.24 14.63 -6.06
N GLN A 64 14.67 13.68 -6.86
CA GLN A 64 14.00 13.31 -8.10
C GLN A 64 12.62 12.69 -7.83
N ALA A 65 12.52 11.80 -6.84
CA ALA A 65 11.24 11.22 -6.43
C ALA A 65 10.23 12.29 -5.97
N ARG A 66 10.69 13.32 -5.22
CA ARG A 66 9.83 14.46 -4.87
C ARG A 66 9.34 15.22 -6.09
N LEU A 67 10.19 15.39 -7.10
CA LEU A 67 9.81 16.06 -8.34
C LEU A 67 8.75 15.24 -9.10
N GLU A 68 8.99 13.95 -9.34
CA GLU A 68 8.01 13.07 -10.00
C GLU A 68 6.64 13.08 -9.30
N ILE A 69 6.64 13.03 -7.96
CA ILE A 69 5.38 13.06 -7.20
C ILE A 69 4.68 14.42 -7.33
N ARG A 70 5.40 15.54 -7.30
CA ARG A 70 4.80 16.88 -7.46
C ARG A 70 4.19 17.05 -8.85
N GLU A 71 4.88 16.64 -9.89
CA GLU A 71 4.37 16.68 -11.27
C GLU A 71 3.07 15.88 -11.38
N ALA A 72 3.01 14.69 -10.78
CA ALA A 72 1.79 13.88 -10.73
C ALA A 72 0.65 14.55 -9.95
N LEU A 73 0.95 15.22 -8.85
CA LEU A 73 -0.04 15.98 -8.07
C LEU A 73 -0.60 17.15 -8.89
N GLU A 74 0.24 17.88 -9.61
CA GLU A 74 -0.17 18.98 -10.50
C GLU A 74 -1.03 18.48 -11.66
N GLN A 75 -0.62 17.40 -12.33
CA GLN A 75 -1.37 16.78 -13.43
C GLN A 75 -2.76 16.30 -12.98
N THR A 76 -2.92 15.85 -11.74
CA THR A 76 -4.21 15.45 -11.18
C THR A 76 -4.98 16.60 -10.53
N GLY A 77 -4.58 17.84 -10.77
CA GLY A 77 -5.27 19.04 -10.28
C GLY A 77 -5.20 19.23 -8.75
N TYR A 78 -4.19 18.65 -8.09
CA TYR A 78 -4.04 18.86 -6.65
C TYR A 78 -3.66 20.32 -6.35
N THR A 79 -4.44 20.94 -5.47
CA THR A 79 -4.14 22.27 -4.93
C THR A 79 -4.07 22.18 -3.42
N PRO A 80 -2.94 22.61 -2.79
CA PRO A 80 -2.82 22.57 -1.34
C PRO A 80 -3.80 23.54 -0.68
N PRO A 81 -4.44 23.15 0.44
CA PRO A 81 -5.22 24.08 1.23
C PRO A 81 -4.37 25.26 1.69
N GLN A 82 -4.88 26.48 1.55
CA GLN A 82 -4.11 27.73 1.79
C GLN A 82 -3.50 27.81 3.20
N ASP A 83 -4.27 27.40 4.21
CA ASP A 83 -3.89 27.39 5.63
C ASP A 83 -2.87 26.29 6.00
N LYS A 84 -2.60 25.35 5.08
CA LYS A 84 -1.76 24.16 5.32
C LYS A 84 -0.55 24.08 4.42
N LYS A 85 -0.39 25.04 3.52
CA LYS A 85 0.69 25.10 2.53
C LYS A 85 2.07 24.96 3.18
N GLY A 86 2.90 24.06 2.63
CA GLY A 86 4.25 23.77 3.14
C GLY A 86 4.29 22.89 4.39
N GLY A 87 3.14 22.54 4.98
CA GLY A 87 3.01 21.67 6.16
C GLY A 87 2.86 20.20 5.82
N LEU A 88 2.68 19.36 6.86
CA LEU A 88 2.45 17.91 6.68
C LEU A 88 1.10 17.56 6.05
N GLN A 89 0.14 18.48 6.03
CA GLN A 89 -1.17 18.30 5.41
C GLN A 89 -1.19 18.75 3.94
N ASP A 90 -0.13 19.37 3.45
CA ASP A 90 0.10 19.68 2.05
C ASP A 90 0.85 18.53 1.39
N LEU A 91 0.18 17.79 0.49
CA LEU A 91 0.76 16.63 -0.20
C LEU A 91 1.97 16.99 -1.07
N SER A 92 2.06 18.24 -1.57
CA SER A 92 3.16 18.71 -2.40
C SER A 92 4.35 19.24 -1.60
N SER A 93 4.20 19.40 -0.28
CA SER A 93 5.25 19.95 0.56
C SER A 93 6.45 19.02 0.69
N GLN A 94 7.64 19.59 0.75
CA GLN A 94 8.87 18.82 0.97
C GLN A 94 8.78 17.97 2.25
N ARG A 95 8.27 18.53 3.35
CA ARG A 95 8.14 17.83 4.63
C ARG A 95 7.25 16.58 4.53
N ARG A 96 6.16 16.68 3.78
CA ARG A 96 5.24 15.56 3.58
C ARG A 96 5.87 14.48 2.70
N LEU A 97 6.47 14.89 1.59
CA LEU A 97 7.11 13.97 0.64
C LEU A 97 8.31 13.26 1.25
N ASP A 98 9.16 13.99 2.00
CA ASP A 98 10.27 13.37 2.73
C ASP A 98 9.76 12.34 3.74
N LEU A 99 8.69 12.63 4.46
CA LEU A 99 8.09 11.68 5.40
C LEU A 99 7.60 10.41 4.70
N ILE A 100 6.93 10.54 3.56
CA ILE A 100 6.43 9.40 2.79
C ILE A 100 7.61 8.56 2.27
N ILE A 101 8.57 9.19 1.60
CA ILE A 101 9.71 8.49 0.99
C ILE A 101 10.56 7.81 2.06
N GLN A 102 11.04 8.56 3.05
CA GLN A 102 11.96 8.04 4.06
C GLN A 102 11.33 6.94 4.92
N THR A 103 10.06 7.10 5.31
CA THR A 103 9.40 6.10 6.15
C THR A 103 9.22 4.78 5.40
N ASN A 104 8.72 4.82 4.16
CA ASN A 104 8.47 3.59 3.40
C ASN A 104 9.77 2.91 2.96
N VAL A 105 10.80 3.66 2.55
CA VAL A 105 12.12 3.09 2.22
C VAL A 105 12.77 2.45 3.43
N ALA A 106 12.74 3.13 4.59
CA ALA A 106 13.30 2.60 5.83
C ALA A 106 12.55 1.35 6.31
N GLU A 107 11.21 1.34 6.20
CA GLU A 107 10.38 0.20 6.53
C GLU A 107 10.70 -1.01 5.66
N ALA A 108 10.77 -0.83 4.33
CA ALA A 108 11.06 -1.91 3.41
C ALA A 108 12.48 -2.49 3.61
N ARG A 109 13.47 -1.64 3.83
CA ARG A 109 14.84 -2.07 4.18
C ARG A 109 14.89 -2.79 5.53
N GLY A 110 14.15 -2.28 6.51
CA GLY A 110 14.02 -2.89 7.84
C GLY A 110 13.44 -4.30 7.78
N TYR A 111 12.39 -4.49 6.97
CA TYR A 111 11.78 -5.80 6.75
C TYR A 111 12.75 -6.81 6.13
N VAL A 112 13.42 -6.45 5.04
CA VAL A 112 14.38 -7.36 4.37
C VAL A 112 15.49 -7.75 5.33
N ARG A 113 16.07 -6.77 6.04
CA ARG A 113 17.08 -7.03 7.06
C ARG A 113 16.58 -7.92 8.20
N TYR A 114 15.32 -7.75 8.61
CA TYR A 114 14.71 -8.58 9.64
C TYR A 114 14.57 -10.03 9.18
N LEU A 115 14.12 -10.28 7.94
CA LEU A 115 14.05 -11.63 7.38
C LEU A 115 15.40 -12.32 7.33
N GLU A 116 16.43 -11.63 6.85
CA GLU A 116 17.81 -12.14 6.80
C GLU A 116 18.36 -12.39 8.20
N GLY A 117 18.18 -11.42 9.10
CA GLY A 117 18.68 -11.45 10.47
C GLY A 117 17.96 -12.44 11.40
N THR A 118 16.79 -12.95 11.01
CA THR A 118 16.03 -13.97 11.76
C THR A 118 16.08 -15.36 11.13
N SER A 119 16.93 -15.58 10.13
CA SER A 119 17.27 -16.92 9.66
C SER A 119 17.96 -17.73 10.77
N GLU A 120 17.88 -19.06 10.71
CA GLU A 120 18.44 -19.95 11.73
C GLU A 120 19.94 -19.70 11.99
N GLY A 121 20.73 -19.58 10.91
CA GLY A 121 22.16 -19.29 11.00
C GLY A 121 22.44 -17.90 11.58
N ALA A 122 21.65 -16.89 11.20
CA ALA A 122 21.80 -15.53 11.74
C ALA A 122 21.43 -15.46 13.23
N LEU A 123 20.40 -16.16 13.67
CA LEU A 123 20.02 -16.24 15.08
C LEU A 123 21.04 -16.99 15.94
N ALA A 124 21.71 -17.99 15.37
CA ALA A 124 22.79 -18.69 16.07
C ALA A 124 24.02 -17.78 16.30
N ALA A 125 24.41 -17.00 15.31
CA ALA A 125 25.55 -16.09 15.37
C ALA A 125 25.24 -14.78 16.12
N PHE A 126 24.08 -14.19 15.85
CA PHE A 126 23.61 -12.91 16.37
C PHE A 126 22.20 -13.05 16.98
N PRO A 127 22.08 -13.68 18.16
CA PRO A 127 20.78 -13.96 18.77
C PRO A 127 20.02 -12.72 19.21
N CYS A 128 20.74 -11.62 19.46
CA CYS A 128 20.19 -10.38 19.98
C CYS A 128 20.40 -9.23 18.99
N GLN A 129 19.67 -8.16 19.22
CA GLN A 129 19.91 -6.86 18.60
C GLN A 129 19.76 -5.74 19.63
N GLU A 130 20.36 -4.60 19.34
CA GLU A 130 20.32 -3.39 20.15
C GLU A 130 19.56 -2.30 19.44
N LEU A 131 18.69 -1.61 20.16
CA LEU A 131 18.04 -0.38 19.67
C LEU A 131 19.05 0.77 19.75
N VAL A 132 19.41 1.32 18.59
CA VAL A 132 20.42 2.37 18.47
C VAL A 132 19.89 3.57 17.71
N ARG A 133 20.46 4.74 18.01
CA ARG A 133 20.20 5.95 17.23
C ARG A 133 21.10 5.95 15.98
N VAL A 134 20.47 5.88 14.81
CA VAL A 134 21.16 5.89 13.52
C VAL A 134 21.08 7.25 12.83
N GLN A 135 20.15 8.11 13.26
CA GLN A 135 19.99 9.45 12.71
C GLN A 135 19.68 10.47 13.82
N GLY A 136 20.42 11.57 13.86
CA GLY A 136 20.15 12.68 14.77
C GLY A 136 18.77 13.32 14.53
N ARG A 137 18.15 13.81 15.61
CA ARG A 137 16.87 14.53 15.55
C ARG A 137 16.97 15.80 16.40
N LYS A 138 16.30 16.88 15.96
CA LYS A 138 16.25 18.15 16.72
C LYS A 138 15.54 17.96 18.08
N ALA A 139 14.50 17.17 18.12
CA ALA A 139 13.75 16.81 19.33
C ALA A 139 13.68 15.28 19.44
N PRO A 140 14.72 14.63 19.96
CA PRO A 140 14.74 13.17 20.08
C PRO A 140 13.77 12.72 21.18
N ARG A 141 13.03 11.64 20.94
CA ARG A 141 12.22 10.99 21.96
C ARG A 141 13.12 10.31 23.00
N ASN A 142 12.62 10.16 24.22
CA ASN A 142 13.29 9.41 25.27
C ASN A 142 13.06 7.91 25.08
N TRP A 143 13.84 7.31 24.19
CA TRP A 143 13.73 5.88 23.86
C TRP A 143 14.02 4.94 25.03
N PRO A 144 14.95 5.24 25.97
CA PRO A 144 15.12 4.42 27.17
C PRO A 144 13.86 4.34 28.04
N GLU A 145 13.08 5.40 28.17
CA GLU A 145 11.78 5.35 28.89
C GLU A 145 10.73 4.56 28.10
N ILE A 146 10.62 4.78 26.79
CA ILE A 146 9.72 4.00 25.92
C ILE A 146 10.05 2.51 26.03
N TRP A 147 11.33 2.15 25.95
CA TRP A 147 11.82 0.78 26.08
C TRP A 147 11.41 0.15 27.40
N LYS A 148 11.70 0.81 28.51
CA LYS A 148 11.31 0.33 29.86
C LYS A 148 9.80 0.27 30.04
N GLY A 149 9.08 1.26 29.54
CA GLY A 149 7.61 1.32 29.62
C GLY A 149 6.91 0.14 28.94
N HIS A 150 7.58 -0.49 27.96
CA HIS A 150 7.10 -1.70 27.27
C HIS A 150 7.75 -3.00 27.80
N GLY A 151 8.38 -2.96 28.97
CA GLY A 151 8.97 -4.13 29.62
C GLY A 151 10.40 -4.47 29.20
N GLY A 152 11.04 -3.63 28.39
CA GLY A 152 12.42 -3.83 27.95
C GLY A 152 13.44 -3.61 29.06
N GLN A 153 14.43 -4.51 29.16
CA GLN A 153 15.52 -4.40 30.11
C GLN A 153 16.70 -3.61 29.52
N ILE A 154 17.47 -2.95 30.38
CA ILE A 154 18.69 -2.23 30.00
C ILE A 154 19.90 -2.96 30.56
N TYR A 155 20.81 -3.33 29.68
CA TYR A 155 22.02 -4.07 29.99
C TYR A 155 23.25 -3.18 29.79
N GLY A 156 23.92 -2.78 30.88
CA GLY A 156 25.06 -1.89 30.79
C GLY A 156 24.80 -0.55 30.10
N GLY A 157 23.60 0.03 30.30
CA GLY A 157 23.17 1.27 29.66
C GLY A 157 22.62 1.10 28.23
N ARG A 158 22.48 -0.12 27.74
CA ARG A 158 22.10 -0.45 26.36
C ARG A 158 20.75 -1.18 26.30
N MET A 159 19.95 -0.84 25.31
CA MET A 159 18.63 -1.45 25.03
C MET A 159 18.82 -2.67 24.13
N ILE A 160 19.10 -3.83 24.73
CA ILE A 160 19.39 -5.08 24.02
C ILE A 160 18.30 -6.10 24.35
N ALA A 161 17.83 -6.83 23.36
CA ALA A 161 16.93 -7.97 23.55
C ALA A 161 17.18 -9.05 22.47
N LEU A 162 16.66 -10.25 22.69
CA LEU A 162 16.62 -11.29 21.65
C LEU A 162 15.91 -10.76 20.42
N LYS A 163 16.36 -11.13 19.22
CA LYS A 163 15.68 -10.74 17.96
C LYS A 163 14.24 -11.27 17.88
N THR A 164 13.93 -12.32 18.63
CA THR A 164 12.60 -12.95 18.72
C THR A 164 11.71 -12.36 19.81
N ASP A 165 12.22 -11.41 20.60
CA ASP A 165 11.51 -10.77 21.70
C ASP A 165 10.36 -9.90 21.20
N GLU A 166 9.25 -9.92 21.94
CA GLU A 166 8.05 -9.12 21.64
C GLU A 166 8.25 -7.61 21.84
N ILE A 167 9.28 -7.22 22.59
CA ILE A 167 9.62 -5.82 22.82
C ILE A 167 9.73 -5.04 21.51
N TRP A 168 10.25 -5.65 20.44
CA TRP A 168 10.43 -5.01 19.15
C TRP A 168 9.11 -4.59 18.49
N THR A 169 8.08 -5.42 18.65
CA THR A 169 6.72 -5.08 18.20
C THR A 169 6.07 -4.10 19.17
N ALA A 170 6.27 -4.27 20.47
CA ALA A 170 5.66 -3.43 21.50
C ALA A 170 6.09 -1.95 21.44
N ILE A 171 7.37 -1.67 21.13
CA ILE A 171 7.88 -0.29 20.96
C ILE A 171 7.51 0.32 19.61
N SER A 172 6.96 -0.48 18.70
CA SER A 172 6.69 -0.04 17.32
C SER A 172 5.28 0.54 17.19
N ARG A 173 5.19 1.80 16.83
CA ARG A 173 3.91 2.42 16.44
C ARG A 173 3.28 1.74 15.21
N PHE A 174 4.09 1.12 14.37
CA PHE A 174 3.63 0.43 13.18
C PHE A 174 3.17 -1.00 13.45
N GLY A 175 3.52 -1.57 14.63
CA GLY A 175 3.11 -2.90 15.04
C GLY A 175 3.91 -4.03 14.37
N HIS A 176 5.12 -3.74 13.88
CA HIS A 176 6.04 -4.73 13.34
C HIS A 176 7.41 -4.67 14.05
N PRO A 177 8.20 -5.77 14.09
CA PRO A 177 9.42 -5.87 14.89
C PRO A 177 10.70 -5.34 14.21
N TRP A 178 10.58 -4.53 13.15
CA TRP A 178 11.71 -3.92 12.42
C TRP A 178 11.58 -2.40 12.33
N PRO A 179 12.72 -1.69 12.14
CA PRO A 179 12.71 -0.23 11.93
C PRO A 179 11.97 0.18 10.63
N PRO A 180 11.48 1.44 10.60
CA PRO A 180 11.48 2.42 11.67
C PRO A 180 10.38 2.12 12.69
N PHE A 181 10.66 2.30 13.97
CA PHE A 181 9.67 2.01 15.03
C PHE A 181 8.64 3.12 15.21
N ASP A 182 8.87 4.30 14.65
CA ASP A 182 7.92 5.42 14.62
C ASP A 182 8.34 6.43 13.54
N PHE A 183 7.40 7.27 13.10
CA PHE A 183 7.67 8.36 12.16
C PHE A 183 8.80 9.27 12.65
N GLY A 184 9.82 9.43 11.81
CA GLY A 184 10.95 10.26 12.14
C GLY A 184 11.68 9.87 13.45
N SER A 185 11.64 8.60 13.87
CA SER A 185 12.27 8.13 15.10
C SER A 185 13.78 8.33 15.13
N GLY A 186 14.46 8.22 14.00
CA GLY A 186 15.91 8.21 13.91
C GLY A 186 16.55 6.97 14.56
N MET A 187 15.73 5.95 14.90
CA MET A 187 16.19 4.70 15.50
C MET A 187 16.34 3.61 14.47
N GLY A 188 17.29 2.75 14.71
CA GLY A 188 17.55 1.51 13.98
C GLY A 188 17.97 0.41 14.93
N VAL A 189 18.46 -0.68 14.37
CA VAL A 189 18.97 -1.82 15.14
C VAL A 189 20.40 -2.16 14.73
N ARG A 190 21.16 -2.63 15.70
CA ARG A 190 22.50 -3.21 15.52
C ARG A 190 22.47 -4.66 16.00
N ASP A 191 23.04 -5.55 15.21
CA ASP A 191 23.19 -6.95 15.61
C ASP A 191 24.15 -7.07 16.81
N VAL A 192 23.79 -7.95 17.75
CA VAL A 192 24.58 -8.25 18.94
C VAL A 192 24.94 -9.75 18.88
N GLY A 193 26.23 -10.02 18.71
CA GLY A 193 26.74 -11.39 18.63
C GLY A 193 26.62 -12.14 19.96
N ARG A 194 26.61 -13.48 19.87
CA ARG A 194 26.42 -14.36 21.03
C ARG A 194 27.38 -14.04 22.19
N ARG A 195 28.68 -13.86 21.91
CA ARG A 195 29.67 -13.52 22.93
C ARG A 195 29.39 -12.18 23.63
N GLU A 196 28.95 -11.20 22.86
CA GLU A 196 28.58 -9.88 23.36
C GLU A 196 27.32 -9.97 24.22
N ALA A 197 26.30 -10.71 23.78
CA ALA A 197 25.07 -10.93 24.53
C ALA A 197 25.29 -11.61 25.89
N ILE A 198 26.17 -12.62 25.94
CA ILE A 198 26.60 -13.29 27.19
C ILE A 198 27.32 -12.29 28.10
N ARG A 199 28.27 -11.52 27.59
CA ARG A 199 29.01 -10.52 28.36
C ARG A 199 28.10 -9.48 29.01
N TYR A 200 27.03 -9.09 28.38
CA TYR A 200 26.05 -8.14 28.93
C TYR A 200 24.95 -8.82 29.78
N GLY A 201 24.96 -10.17 29.88
CA GLY A 201 23.96 -10.91 30.66
C GLY A 201 22.57 -10.94 30.04
N VAL A 202 22.47 -10.77 28.72
CA VAL A 202 21.20 -10.89 27.98
C VAL A 202 20.81 -12.35 27.80
N ILE A 203 21.79 -13.22 27.62
CA ILE A 203 21.66 -14.67 27.54
C ILE A 203 22.74 -15.36 28.37
N ALA A 204 22.48 -16.59 28.80
CA ALA A 204 23.48 -17.45 29.42
C ALA A 204 24.37 -18.15 28.38
N ALA A 205 25.53 -18.66 28.81
CA ALA A 205 26.47 -19.33 27.90
C ALA A 205 25.92 -20.64 27.33
N ASP A 206 25.09 -21.32 28.08
CA ASP A 206 24.44 -22.59 27.78
C ASP A 206 23.04 -22.45 27.16
N ASP A 207 22.51 -21.23 27.04
CA ASP A 207 21.25 -21.01 26.36
C ASP A 207 21.32 -21.50 24.90
N PRO A 208 20.32 -22.24 24.40
CA PRO A 208 20.27 -22.61 22.98
C PRO A 208 20.08 -21.38 22.09
N PRO A 209 20.49 -21.44 20.83
CA PRO A 209 20.15 -20.39 19.88
C PRO A 209 18.64 -20.14 19.81
N PRO A 210 18.17 -18.88 19.85
CA PRO A 210 16.74 -18.61 19.73
C PRO A 210 16.21 -19.08 18.37
N LYS A 211 14.98 -19.56 18.36
CA LYS A 211 14.29 -19.97 17.13
C LYS A 211 13.14 -19.02 16.86
N MET A 212 13.01 -18.61 15.62
CA MET A 212 11.83 -17.84 15.21
C MET A 212 10.63 -18.78 15.06
N PRO A 213 9.57 -18.61 15.88
CA PRO A 213 8.36 -19.39 15.74
C PRO A 213 7.78 -19.22 14.33
N PRO A 214 7.29 -20.30 13.68
CA PRO A 214 6.72 -20.22 12.32
C PRO A 214 5.64 -19.15 12.20
N GLU A 215 4.76 -19.04 13.19
CA GLU A 215 3.67 -18.06 13.23
C GLU A 215 4.13 -16.59 13.37
N LYS A 216 5.36 -16.37 13.84
CA LYS A 216 5.98 -15.03 13.94
C LYS A 216 6.85 -14.69 12.74
N ARG A 217 7.06 -15.61 11.79
CA ARG A 217 7.79 -15.32 10.55
C ARG A 217 6.92 -14.43 9.68
N PRO A 218 7.35 -13.21 9.37
CA PRO A 218 6.57 -12.35 8.50
C PRO A 218 6.49 -12.98 7.12
N ASN A 219 5.30 -13.38 6.71
CA ASN A 219 5.01 -13.80 5.36
C ASN A 219 4.08 -12.77 4.70
N PHE A 220 4.65 -12.00 3.80
CA PHE A 220 3.93 -10.93 3.14
C PHE A 220 2.85 -11.45 2.18
N ASN A 221 3.03 -12.65 1.64
CA ASN A 221 2.16 -13.23 0.61
C ASN A 221 1.12 -14.21 1.17
N GLU A 222 1.20 -14.57 2.46
CA GLU A 222 0.21 -15.49 3.05
C GLU A 222 -1.10 -14.79 3.38
N ASN A 223 -2.18 -15.58 3.34
CA ASN A 223 -3.48 -15.17 3.82
C ASN A 223 -3.38 -14.79 5.29
N LEU A 224 -3.49 -13.50 5.57
CA LEU A 224 -3.62 -12.99 6.91
C LEU A 224 -5.09 -13.00 7.30
N ALA A 225 -5.41 -13.56 8.46
CA ALA A 225 -6.71 -13.37 9.08
C ALA A 225 -6.50 -12.73 10.46
N ASP A 226 -7.16 -11.62 10.69
CA ASP A 226 -7.03 -10.86 11.93
C ASP A 226 -8.41 -10.45 12.46
N ARG A 227 -8.58 -10.46 13.77
CA ARG A 227 -9.86 -10.16 14.41
C ARG A 227 -10.13 -8.67 14.42
N LEU A 228 -11.35 -8.27 14.08
CA LEU A 228 -11.79 -6.89 14.18
C LEU A 228 -11.73 -6.41 15.64
N PRO A 229 -11.41 -5.12 15.89
CA PRO A 229 -11.37 -4.58 17.23
C PRO A 229 -12.73 -4.68 17.92
N LYS A 230 -12.76 -5.30 19.11
CA LYS A 230 -13.98 -5.50 19.88
C LYS A 230 -14.66 -4.15 20.20
N GLY A 231 -15.94 -4.06 19.88
CA GLY A 231 -16.77 -2.85 20.07
C GLY A 231 -16.64 -1.81 18.96
N ARG A 232 -15.80 -2.05 17.94
CA ARG A 232 -15.63 -1.18 16.76
C ARG A 232 -15.70 -1.97 15.44
N GLU A 233 -16.30 -3.15 15.46
CA GLU A 233 -16.31 -4.09 14.33
C GLU A 233 -16.94 -3.45 13.09
N LYS A 234 -18.10 -2.80 13.23
CA LYS A 234 -18.81 -2.15 12.11
C LYS A 234 -18.02 -0.98 11.51
N GLU A 235 -17.43 -0.14 12.35
CA GLU A 235 -16.64 1.00 11.92
C GLU A 235 -15.38 0.51 11.17
N THR A 236 -14.69 -0.49 11.73
CA THR A 236 -13.50 -1.07 11.11
C THR A 236 -13.83 -1.80 9.82
N ASP A 237 -14.95 -2.53 9.73
CA ASP A 237 -15.43 -3.15 8.49
C ASP A 237 -15.61 -2.10 7.38
N LEU A 238 -16.29 -0.99 7.67
CA LEU A 238 -16.47 0.10 6.71
C LEU A 238 -15.12 0.68 6.24
N MET A 239 -14.21 0.94 7.17
CA MET A 239 -12.87 1.45 6.83
C MET A 239 -12.07 0.46 5.98
N LEU A 240 -12.11 -0.83 6.29
CA LEU A 240 -11.42 -1.86 5.53
C LEU A 240 -11.97 -1.99 4.12
N ARG A 241 -13.29 -1.96 3.96
CA ARG A 241 -13.92 -1.99 2.63
C ARG A 241 -13.62 -0.74 1.81
N GLU A 242 -13.56 0.41 2.45
CA GLU A 242 -13.18 1.66 1.80
C GLU A 242 -11.71 1.64 1.34
N ALA A 243 -10.79 1.22 2.22
CA ALA A 243 -9.36 1.23 1.91
C ALA A 243 -8.93 0.13 0.94
N PHE A 244 -9.46 -1.08 1.13
CA PHE A 244 -8.95 -2.28 0.47
C PHE A 244 -9.92 -2.89 -0.56
N GLY A 245 -11.21 -2.56 -0.49
CA GLY A 245 -12.21 -3.14 -1.38
C GLY A 245 -12.20 -4.68 -1.31
N ALA A 246 -12.05 -5.33 -2.46
CA ALA A 246 -12.05 -6.79 -2.56
C ALA A 246 -10.78 -7.48 -2.04
N GLN A 247 -9.74 -6.73 -1.70
CA GLN A 247 -8.49 -7.30 -1.16
C GLN A 247 -8.65 -7.79 0.29
N VAL A 248 -9.70 -7.34 0.97
CA VAL A 248 -10.08 -7.81 2.30
C VAL A 248 -11.52 -8.34 2.26
N SER A 249 -11.73 -9.53 2.79
CA SER A 249 -13.06 -10.08 3.08
C SER A 249 -13.30 -10.09 4.58
N ILE A 250 -14.55 -9.84 4.98
CA ILE A 250 -14.97 -9.93 6.37
C ILE A 250 -15.88 -11.13 6.53
N GLU A 251 -15.50 -12.05 7.40
CA GLU A 251 -16.27 -13.25 7.77
C GLU A 251 -16.48 -13.25 9.28
N GLY A 252 -17.71 -12.91 9.71
CA GLY A 252 -18.00 -12.68 11.14
C GLY A 252 -17.21 -11.51 11.71
N ASP A 253 -16.37 -11.78 12.70
CA ASP A 253 -15.47 -10.80 13.32
C ASP A 253 -14.02 -10.88 12.79
N MET A 254 -13.77 -11.63 11.71
CA MET A 254 -12.46 -11.81 11.13
C MET A 254 -12.31 -11.06 9.81
N ALA A 255 -11.28 -10.22 9.72
CA ALA A 255 -10.83 -9.62 8.48
C ALA A 255 -9.76 -10.52 7.85
N LYS A 256 -9.98 -10.97 6.62
CA LYS A 256 -9.04 -11.82 5.88
C LYS A 256 -8.44 -11.04 4.72
N TRP A 257 -7.12 -11.10 4.61
CA TRP A 257 -6.38 -10.58 3.47
C TRP A 257 -6.42 -11.58 2.31
N ASN A 258 -6.91 -11.15 1.16
CA ASN A 258 -7.07 -11.98 -0.03
C ASN A 258 -5.90 -11.87 -1.02
N GLY A 259 -4.82 -11.19 -0.64
CA GLY A 259 -3.65 -11.00 -1.49
C GLY A 259 -3.67 -9.72 -2.32
N SER A 260 -2.64 -9.52 -3.12
CA SER A 260 -2.56 -8.46 -4.13
C SER A 260 -3.39 -8.86 -5.35
N LEU A 261 -4.71 -8.84 -5.17
CA LEU A 261 -5.72 -9.48 -6.00
C LEU A 261 -5.47 -9.35 -7.52
N ILE A 262 -5.18 -8.14 -7.98
CA ILE A 262 -4.99 -7.88 -9.42
C ILE A 262 -3.68 -8.47 -9.93
N ARG A 263 -2.57 -8.29 -9.21
CA ARG A 263 -1.25 -8.82 -9.62
C ARG A 263 -1.22 -10.34 -9.60
N ASP A 264 -1.77 -10.93 -8.55
CA ASP A 264 -1.82 -12.38 -8.39
C ASP A 264 -2.67 -13.01 -9.50
N MET A 265 -3.79 -12.37 -9.85
CA MET A 265 -4.63 -12.84 -10.95
C MET A 265 -3.93 -12.70 -12.31
N LEU A 266 -3.20 -11.62 -12.57
CA LEU A 266 -2.41 -11.44 -13.79
C LEU A 266 -1.30 -12.49 -13.88
N ALA A 267 -0.62 -12.78 -12.79
CA ALA A 267 0.42 -13.80 -12.70
C ALA A 267 -0.12 -15.26 -12.76
N GLY A 268 -1.44 -15.45 -12.81
CA GLY A 268 -2.05 -16.78 -12.85
C GLY A 268 -2.30 -17.43 -11.50
N GLY A 269 -1.97 -16.72 -10.40
CA GLY A 269 -2.19 -17.15 -9.02
C GLY A 269 -3.47 -16.57 -8.40
N GLY A 270 -3.60 -16.73 -7.09
CA GLY A 270 -4.67 -16.16 -6.28
C GLY A 270 -6.08 -16.67 -6.61
N THR A 271 -7.09 -15.84 -6.34
CA THR A 271 -8.49 -16.18 -6.58
C THR A 271 -8.85 -16.18 -8.07
N PRO A 272 -9.76 -17.07 -8.53
CA PRO A 272 -10.22 -17.04 -9.92
C PRO A 272 -11.11 -15.84 -10.27
N ARG A 273 -11.58 -15.09 -9.28
CA ARG A 273 -12.47 -13.94 -9.46
C ARG A 273 -12.20 -12.84 -8.43
N ALA A 274 -12.17 -11.58 -8.87
CA ALA A 274 -12.12 -10.39 -8.01
C ALA A 274 -13.51 -9.77 -7.91
N ARG A 275 -14.06 -9.66 -6.69
CA ARG A 275 -15.34 -8.97 -6.43
C ARG A 275 -15.03 -7.57 -5.90
N LEU A 276 -15.36 -6.55 -6.68
CA LEU A 276 -15.11 -5.15 -6.30
C LEU A 276 -16.27 -4.51 -5.49
N GLY A 277 -17.30 -5.30 -5.20
CA GLY A 277 -18.47 -4.80 -4.47
C GLY A 277 -19.37 -3.91 -5.32
N ARG A 278 -20.31 -3.23 -4.66
CA ARG A 278 -21.27 -2.32 -5.29
C ARG A 278 -20.58 -1.02 -5.72
N ALA A 279 -21.21 -0.31 -6.65
CA ALA A 279 -20.77 1.03 -7.03
C ALA A 279 -20.73 1.97 -5.81
N SER A 280 -19.74 2.86 -5.77
CA SER A 280 -19.63 3.86 -4.70
C SER A 280 -20.58 5.03 -4.94
N GLY A 281 -20.83 5.82 -3.90
CA GLY A 281 -21.59 7.07 -4.02
C GLY A 281 -20.98 8.04 -5.04
N ALA A 282 -19.65 8.05 -5.21
CA ALA A 282 -18.98 8.89 -6.20
C ALA A 282 -19.29 8.46 -7.64
N LEU A 283 -19.32 7.15 -7.94
CA LEU A 283 -19.76 6.64 -9.25
C LEU A 283 -21.28 6.89 -9.44
N ILE A 284 -22.08 6.56 -8.43
CA ILE A 284 -23.53 6.74 -8.49
C ILE A 284 -23.92 8.19 -8.80
N ALA A 285 -23.23 9.16 -8.21
CA ALA A 285 -23.47 10.59 -8.47
C ALA A 285 -23.14 11.02 -9.92
N ARG A 286 -22.36 10.23 -10.66
CA ARG A 286 -22.03 10.50 -12.07
C ARG A 286 -22.99 9.83 -13.07
N ILE A 287 -23.85 8.93 -12.60
CA ILE A 287 -24.84 8.23 -13.44
C ILE A 287 -26.14 9.03 -13.40
N GLU A 288 -26.49 9.65 -14.52
CA GLU A 288 -27.74 10.44 -14.67
C GLU A 288 -28.97 9.54 -14.85
N ASP A 289 -28.81 8.39 -15.50
CA ASP A 289 -29.88 7.45 -15.81
C ASP A 289 -30.26 6.63 -14.55
N GLU A 290 -31.54 6.73 -14.12
CA GLU A 290 -32.03 6.12 -12.90
C GLU A 290 -32.02 4.58 -12.94
N ASP A 291 -32.32 3.98 -14.11
CA ASP A 291 -32.32 2.53 -14.27
C ASP A 291 -30.90 2.00 -14.18
N ILE A 292 -29.94 2.66 -14.82
CA ILE A 292 -28.53 2.32 -14.75
C ILE A 292 -27.98 2.52 -13.33
N ARG A 293 -28.40 3.61 -12.66
CA ARG A 293 -28.05 3.89 -11.26
C ARG A 293 -28.53 2.76 -10.35
N SER A 294 -29.78 2.35 -10.49
CA SER A 294 -30.37 1.25 -9.71
C SER A 294 -29.63 -0.08 -9.93
N LEU A 295 -29.22 -0.40 -11.16
CA LEU A 295 -28.42 -1.58 -11.45
C LEU A 295 -27.03 -1.50 -10.82
N ALA A 296 -26.37 -0.36 -10.88
CA ALA A 296 -25.05 -0.15 -10.29
C ALA A 296 -25.07 -0.24 -8.75
N GLU A 297 -26.14 0.28 -8.12
CA GLU A 297 -26.36 0.18 -6.68
C GLU A 297 -26.64 -1.27 -6.23
N LYS A 298 -27.43 -2.00 -7.03
CA LYS A 298 -27.83 -3.38 -6.73
C LYS A 298 -26.71 -4.38 -6.95
N ASN A 299 -26.02 -4.29 -8.10
CA ASN A 299 -25.03 -5.25 -8.54
C ASN A 299 -23.62 -4.75 -8.22
N GLY A 300 -22.72 -5.68 -7.96
CA GLY A 300 -21.30 -5.41 -7.85
C GLY A 300 -20.57 -5.69 -9.16
N LEU A 301 -19.28 -5.41 -9.21
CA LEU A 301 -18.40 -5.80 -10.30
C LEU A 301 -17.58 -7.03 -9.88
N THR A 302 -17.65 -8.09 -10.70
CA THR A 302 -16.83 -9.29 -10.55
C THR A 302 -15.94 -9.46 -11.78
N ILE A 303 -14.64 -9.49 -11.58
CA ILE A 303 -13.65 -9.62 -12.65
C ILE A 303 -13.12 -11.07 -12.66
N PRO A 304 -13.38 -11.86 -13.71
CA PRO A 304 -12.78 -13.18 -13.86
C PRO A 304 -11.29 -13.09 -14.19
N ARG A 305 -10.45 -13.93 -13.54
CA ARG A 305 -9.01 -14.01 -13.83
C ARG A 305 -8.73 -14.26 -15.32
N GLN A 306 -9.45 -15.19 -15.93
CA GLN A 306 -9.30 -15.50 -17.36
C GLN A 306 -9.55 -14.28 -18.24
N TRP A 307 -10.57 -13.47 -17.93
CA TRP A 307 -10.86 -12.23 -18.66
C TRP A 307 -9.67 -11.26 -18.55
N MET A 308 -9.14 -11.07 -17.34
CA MET A 308 -8.02 -10.16 -17.09
C MET A 308 -6.76 -10.60 -17.84
N GLN A 309 -6.39 -11.88 -17.77
CA GLN A 309 -5.23 -12.43 -18.46
C GLN A 309 -5.37 -12.32 -19.99
N THR A 310 -6.57 -12.61 -20.52
CA THR A 310 -6.85 -12.46 -21.95
C THR A 310 -6.69 -11.00 -22.41
N HIS A 311 -7.14 -10.03 -21.61
CA HIS A 311 -6.98 -8.62 -21.94
C HIS A 311 -5.52 -8.17 -21.80
N ALA A 312 -4.78 -8.64 -20.81
CA ALA A 312 -3.36 -8.37 -20.69
C ALA A 312 -2.58 -8.82 -21.93
N LEU A 313 -2.77 -10.07 -22.36
CA LEU A 313 -2.14 -10.61 -23.58
C LEU A 313 -2.58 -9.87 -24.85
N LYS A 314 -3.87 -9.57 -24.98
CA LYS A 314 -4.42 -8.88 -26.15
C LYS A 314 -3.86 -7.45 -26.33
N HIS A 315 -3.59 -6.78 -25.22
CA HIS A 315 -3.14 -5.38 -25.18
C HIS A 315 -1.69 -5.21 -24.76
N GLU A 316 -0.87 -6.26 -24.83
CA GLU A 316 0.57 -6.19 -24.61
C GLU A 316 1.29 -5.28 -25.60
N LYS A 317 0.72 -5.13 -26.82
CA LYS A 317 1.20 -4.26 -27.87
C LYS A 317 0.12 -3.25 -28.27
N PRO A 318 0.50 -2.12 -28.91
CA PRO A 318 -0.48 -1.19 -29.46
C PRO A 318 -1.47 -1.92 -30.37
N SER A 319 -2.75 -1.67 -30.19
CA SER A 319 -3.83 -2.34 -30.93
C SER A 319 -4.89 -1.34 -31.42
N GLY A 320 -5.85 -1.82 -32.22
CA GLY A 320 -6.88 -0.98 -32.87
C GLY A 320 -6.45 -0.36 -34.20
N LYS A 321 -7.39 0.31 -34.88
CA LYS A 321 -7.10 0.96 -36.20
C LYS A 321 -6.04 2.02 -36.01
N GLY A 322 -4.90 1.88 -36.73
CA GLY A 322 -3.78 2.82 -36.69
C GLY A 322 -3.02 2.84 -35.36
N GLY A 323 -3.12 1.80 -34.52
CA GLY A 323 -2.44 1.76 -33.21
C GLY A 323 -3.04 2.72 -32.18
N ALA A 324 -4.34 3.01 -32.27
CA ALA A 324 -5.02 3.96 -31.39
C ALA A 324 -5.03 3.56 -29.91
N ASN A 325 -4.93 2.25 -29.62
CA ASN A 325 -4.84 1.74 -28.26
C ASN A 325 -3.37 1.61 -27.84
N LEU A 326 -3.05 2.15 -26.68
CA LEU A 326 -1.75 1.99 -26.03
C LEU A 326 -1.63 0.61 -25.38
N PRO A 327 -0.40 0.09 -25.18
CA PRO A 327 -0.20 -1.11 -24.38
C PRO A 327 -0.72 -0.91 -22.95
N LEU A 328 -1.29 -1.98 -22.37
CA LEU A 328 -1.68 -2.01 -20.97
C LEU A 328 -0.52 -2.53 -20.10
N SER A 329 -0.21 -1.83 -19.06
CA SER A 329 0.73 -2.24 -18.00
C SER A 329 0.01 -2.94 -16.85
N THR A 330 0.74 -3.65 -16.01
CA THR A 330 0.21 -4.16 -14.74
C THR A 330 -0.40 -3.04 -13.88
N GLY A 331 0.23 -1.86 -13.86
CA GLY A 331 -0.27 -0.68 -13.16
C GLY A 331 -1.64 -0.21 -13.67
N ASP A 332 -1.91 -0.31 -14.97
CA ASP A 332 -3.22 0.05 -15.53
C ASP A 332 -4.32 -0.88 -14.99
N PHE A 333 -4.04 -2.19 -14.87
CA PHE A 333 -4.99 -3.13 -14.28
C PHE A 333 -5.23 -2.87 -12.79
N GLU A 334 -4.21 -2.42 -12.06
CA GLU A 334 -4.35 -2.04 -10.64
C GLU A 334 -5.27 -0.82 -10.42
N LEU A 335 -5.51 -0.03 -11.46
CA LEU A 335 -6.46 1.09 -11.42
C LEU A 335 -7.92 0.69 -11.65
N ILE A 336 -8.23 -0.55 -12.03
CA ILE A 336 -9.61 -1.02 -12.23
C ILE A 336 -10.50 -0.79 -11.00
N PRO A 337 -10.08 -1.06 -9.75
CA PRO A 337 -10.89 -0.73 -8.58
C PRO A 337 -11.20 0.77 -8.45
N SER A 338 -10.30 1.64 -8.91
CA SER A 338 -10.52 3.09 -8.91
C SER A 338 -11.47 3.53 -10.02
N LEU A 339 -11.37 2.93 -11.19
CA LEU A 339 -12.35 3.10 -12.28
C LEU A 339 -13.75 2.73 -11.81
N TRP A 340 -13.89 1.62 -11.07
CA TRP A 340 -15.18 1.20 -10.53
C TRP A 340 -15.70 2.09 -9.40
N ARG A 341 -14.84 2.69 -8.60
CA ARG A 341 -15.24 3.49 -7.44
C ARG A 341 -15.38 4.98 -7.75
N CYS A 342 -14.45 5.55 -8.51
CA CYS A 342 -14.37 6.98 -8.75
C CYS A 342 -13.79 7.28 -10.15
N PRO A 343 -14.51 6.96 -11.24
CA PRO A 343 -14.08 7.30 -12.60
C PRO A 343 -14.13 8.82 -12.81
N ASP A 344 -13.36 9.31 -13.81
CA ASP A 344 -13.46 10.70 -14.24
C ASP A 344 -14.75 10.93 -15.06
N SER A 345 -15.21 9.90 -15.80
CA SER A 345 -16.52 9.92 -16.48
C SER A 345 -17.19 8.55 -16.48
N ALA A 346 -18.53 8.56 -16.59
CA ALA A 346 -19.35 7.37 -16.73
C ALA A 346 -20.37 7.64 -17.84
N THR A 347 -20.36 6.81 -18.88
CA THR A 347 -21.22 6.97 -20.07
C THR A 347 -22.02 5.68 -20.30
N ARG A 348 -23.32 5.80 -20.52
CA ARG A 348 -24.19 4.68 -20.89
C ARG A 348 -23.95 4.26 -22.34
N HIS A 349 -23.84 2.93 -22.55
CA HIS A 349 -23.86 2.30 -23.86
C HIS A 349 -24.91 1.18 -23.88
N GLY A 350 -26.00 1.38 -24.61
CA GLY A 350 -27.09 0.37 -24.71
C GLY A 350 -27.79 0.07 -23.37
N ASP A 351 -28.50 -1.06 -23.33
CA ASP A 351 -29.27 -1.47 -22.15
C ASP A 351 -28.39 -2.18 -21.13
N GLY A 352 -28.09 -1.46 -20.02
CA GLY A 352 -27.32 -2.00 -18.89
C GLY A 352 -25.81 -2.06 -19.10
N GLU A 353 -25.26 -1.44 -20.14
CA GLU A 353 -23.81 -1.27 -20.31
C GLU A 353 -23.37 0.13 -19.90
N LEU A 354 -22.27 0.18 -19.14
CA LEU A 354 -21.65 1.41 -18.67
C LEU A 354 -20.19 1.43 -19.08
N GLU A 355 -19.74 2.53 -19.67
CA GLU A 355 -18.34 2.81 -19.94
C GLU A 355 -17.82 3.79 -18.88
N LEU A 356 -16.78 3.37 -18.18
CA LEU A 356 -16.08 4.16 -17.16
C LEU A 356 -14.74 4.58 -17.72
N SER A 357 -14.35 5.83 -17.57
CA SER A 357 -13.02 6.26 -17.98
C SER A 357 -12.27 6.99 -16.88
N LEU A 358 -10.94 6.87 -16.94
CA LEU A 358 -9.99 7.47 -16.02
C LEU A 358 -8.77 7.95 -16.82
N GLU A 359 -8.46 9.22 -16.72
CA GLU A 359 -7.25 9.79 -17.31
C GLU A 359 -6.01 9.33 -16.52
N THR A 360 -5.00 8.80 -17.21
CA THR A 360 -3.75 8.35 -16.59
C THR A 360 -2.69 9.45 -16.67
N LEU A 361 -1.72 9.39 -15.75
CA LEU A 361 -0.67 10.41 -15.63
C LEU A 361 0.31 10.44 -16.81
N ASP A 362 0.37 9.37 -17.60
CA ASP A 362 1.15 9.29 -18.83
C ASP A 362 0.38 9.83 -20.06
N GLY A 363 -0.74 10.52 -19.83
CA GLY A 363 -1.55 11.14 -20.88
C GLY A 363 -2.40 10.15 -21.67
N GLY A 364 -2.70 8.98 -21.09
CA GLY A 364 -3.66 8.02 -21.63
C GLY A 364 -5.03 8.15 -20.96
N ILE A 365 -6.03 7.55 -21.59
CA ILE A 365 -7.37 7.36 -20.99
C ILE A 365 -7.61 5.85 -20.88
N LEU A 366 -7.70 5.35 -19.68
CA LEU A 366 -8.18 4.01 -19.38
C LEU A 366 -9.70 3.98 -19.49
N THR A 367 -10.20 2.97 -20.17
CA THR A 367 -11.63 2.76 -20.36
C THR A 367 -12.00 1.35 -19.95
N LEU A 368 -12.99 1.21 -19.07
CA LEU A 368 -13.56 -0.04 -18.60
C LEU A 368 -15.04 -0.09 -18.98
N GLY A 369 -15.40 -1.00 -19.86
CA GLY A 369 -16.79 -1.35 -20.12
C GLY A 369 -17.31 -2.36 -19.11
N VAL A 370 -18.52 -2.14 -18.59
CA VAL A 370 -19.15 -2.99 -17.59
C VAL A 370 -20.58 -3.30 -17.99
N ASN A 371 -20.93 -4.59 -18.03
CA ASN A 371 -22.32 -5.04 -18.10
C ASN A 371 -22.88 -5.11 -16.68
N LEU A 372 -23.70 -4.12 -16.31
CA LEU A 372 -24.26 -3.99 -14.97
C LEU A 372 -25.26 -5.08 -14.62
N SER A 373 -26.00 -5.59 -15.60
CA SER A 373 -27.00 -6.68 -15.36
C SER A 373 -26.30 -7.99 -14.96
N LYS A 374 -25.10 -8.23 -15.49
CA LYS A 374 -24.25 -9.40 -15.18
C LYS A 374 -23.23 -9.12 -14.08
N GLY A 375 -22.98 -7.86 -13.76
CA GLY A 375 -21.90 -7.46 -12.85
C GLY A 375 -20.51 -7.89 -13.36
N THR A 376 -20.25 -7.81 -14.68
CA THR A 376 -18.98 -8.28 -15.29
C THR A 376 -18.40 -7.24 -16.22
N PRO A 377 -17.06 -7.17 -16.35
CA PRO A 377 -16.42 -6.31 -17.32
C PRO A 377 -16.60 -6.85 -18.73
N THR A 378 -16.72 -5.96 -19.70
CA THR A 378 -16.84 -6.28 -21.14
C THR A 378 -15.58 -5.92 -21.89
N THR A 379 -15.02 -4.72 -21.67
CA THR A 379 -13.82 -4.22 -22.34
C THR A 379 -12.87 -3.54 -21.36
N PHE A 380 -11.59 -3.54 -21.67
CA PHE A 380 -10.59 -2.73 -20.98
C PHE A 380 -9.48 -2.35 -21.96
N HIS A 381 -9.25 -1.06 -22.14
CA HIS A 381 -8.24 -0.56 -23.05
C HIS A 381 -7.73 0.83 -22.60
N LYS A 382 -6.61 1.24 -23.19
CA LYS A 382 -6.00 2.54 -22.96
C LYS A 382 -5.83 3.25 -24.31
N ARG A 383 -6.21 4.53 -24.41
CA ARG A 383 -6.06 5.35 -25.61
C ARG A 383 -5.25 6.60 -25.29
N LYS A 384 -4.60 7.19 -26.31
CA LYS A 384 -4.01 8.52 -26.17
C LYS A 384 -5.11 9.56 -26.01
N THR A 385 -4.90 10.54 -25.13
CA THR A 385 -5.69 11.77 -25.13
C THR A 385 -5.56 12.44 -26.49
N ARG A 386 -6.69 12.79 -27.10
CA ARG A 386 -6.64 13.66 -28.29
C ARG A 386 -6.13 15.03 -27.82
N ALA A 387 -5.03 15.51 -28.41
CA ALA A 387 -4.64 16.90 -28.25
C ALA A 387 -5.87 17.78 -28.58
N PRO A 388 -6.18 18.81 -27.77
CA PRO A 388 -7.24 19.73 -28.13
C PRO A 388 -6.95 20.28 -29.53
N SER A 389 -7.90 20.09 -30.46
CA SER A 389 -7.81 20.66 -31.79
C SER A 389 -7.91 22.18 -31.65
N HIS A 390 -6.76 22.83 -31.53
CA HIS A 390 -6.69 24.26 -31.78
C HIS A 390 -6.94 24.48 -33.28
N SER A 391 -8.20 24.59 -33.66
CA SER A 391 -8.54 25.29 -34.90
C SER A 391 -8.52 26.79 -34.58
N PRO A 392 -7.60 27.56 -35.11
CA PRO A 392 -7.75 29.00 -35.12
C PRO A 392 -8.99 29.31 -35.99
N LYS A 393 -10.08 29.75 -35.34
CA LYS A 393 -11.12 30.43 -36.10
C LYS A 393 -10.51 31.74 -36.59
N GLY A 394 -10.24 31.80 -37.93
CA GLY A 394 -9.95 33.01 -38.61
C GLY A 394 -11.10 33.99 -38.61
#